data_330b960b0692730ebea796ccbcb570c7
#
_entry.id   330b960b0692730ebea796ccbcb570c7
#
_cell.length_a   1.000
_cell.length_b   1.000
_cell.length_c   1.000
_cell.angle_alpha   90.00
_cell.angle_beta   90.00
_cell.angle_gamma   90.00
#
_symmetry.space_group_name_H-M   'P 1'
#
loop_
_entity.id
_entity.type
_entity.pdbx_description
1 polymer ?
#
loop_
_entity_poly.entity_id
_entity_poly.type
_entity_poly.pdbx_seq_one_letter_code
_entity_poly.pdbx_strand_id
1 'polypeptide(L)'
;MKSEVGEDMSTFRILVSILVFSAVVAPMAVAQHGMPGGIPMSFFVTSEPIGDGGNLGGLAGADAHCQNLATVVGAGDSTWQAYLSTQARPGKPAINARDRIGEGPWHNYDGVMIASSLAHLHGDTLELARMGNNLHKQTGLTEKGAIVPGLYDYLDPRDRDWEYVKTTPYSNRHEVITGSQTDGRAYPPDIDYTCDNWTSNADPGPEFDLSGLSGGAGRPNVQIGFPDREGGGNGSWNSSHGTRGCSQAALPRTHGIGQFYCFAVTGETQ
;
A
#
# COMPACT_ATOMS: atom_id res chain seq x y z
N MET A 1 -12.97 63.99 77.63
CA MET A 1 -14.12 63.33 76.97
C MET A 1 -13.71 63.05 75.54
N LYS A 2 -13.20 61.85 75.25
CA LYS A 2 -13.10 61.23 73.95
C LYS A 2 -12.91 59.72 74.20
N SER A 3 -13.83 58.94 73.80
CA SER A 3 -13.82 57.50 73.81
C SER A 3 -13.05 57.04 72.60
N GLU A 4 -12.04 56.19 72.78
CA GLU A 4 -11.43 55.41 71.71
C GLU A 4 -11.95 54.02 71.75
N VAL A 5 -12.56 53.57 70.64
CA VAL A 5 -12.98 52.24 70.38
C VAL A 5 -11.84 51.57 69.68
N GLY A 6 -11.27 50.49 70.29
CA GLY A 6 -10.28 49.67 69.67
C GLY A 6 -10.94 48.61 68.84
N GLU A 7 -10.61 48.56 67.57
CA GLU A 7 -10.99 47.46 66.66
C GLU A 7 -9.97 46.32 66.70
N ASP A 8 -10.39 45.16 67.13
CA ASP A 8 -9.63 43.91 67.08
C ASP A 8 -9.77 43.26 65.69
N MET A 9 -8.69 43.33 64.89
CA MET A 9 -8.63 42.67 63.56
C MET A 9 -8.05 41.27 63.72
N SER A 10 -8.94 40.30 63.93
CA SER A 10 -8.63 38.88 63.83
C SER A 10 -8.39 38.47 62.39
N THR A 11 -7.11 38.23 62.05
CA THR A 11 -6.71 37.71 60.76
C THR A 11 -7.06 36.25 60.59
N PHE A 12 -8.14 36.02 59.87
CA PHE A 12 -8.57 34.66 59.45
C PHE A 12 -7.65 34.18 58.30
N ARG A 13 -6.68 33.29 58.60
CA ARG A 13 -5.87 32.63 57.60
C ARG A 13 -6.65 31.49 56.99
N ILE A 14 -7.14 31.68 55.76
CA ILE A 14 -7.73 30.61 54.96
C ILE A 14 -6.60 29.78 54.36
N LEU A 15 -6.40 28.56 54.88
CA LEU A 15 -5.54 27.57 54.25
C LEU A 15 -6.28 26.99 53.03
N VAL A 16 -5.92 27.42 51.84
CA VAL A 16 -6.34 26.82 50.57
C VAL A 16 -5.48 25.58 50.33
N SER A 17 -5.99 24.41 50.66
CA SER A 17 -5.36 23.13 50.25
C SER A 17 -5.60 22.89 48.79
N ILE A 18 -4.59 23.10 47.97
CA ILE A 18 -4.62 22.72 46.53
C ILE A 18 -4.44 21.21 46.47
N LEU A 19 -5.54 20.50 46.26
CA LEU A 19 -5.49 19.08 45.84
C LEU A 19 -5.04 18.99 44.38
N VAL A 20 -3.76 18.64 44.18
CA VAL A 20 -3.24 18.29 42.84
C VAL A 20 -3.80 16.91 42.50
N PHE A 21 -4.84 16.87 41.69
CA PHE A 21 -5.29 15.66 41.03
C PHE A 21 -4.29 15.32 39.93
N SER A 22 -3.35 14.42 40.20
CA SER A 22 -2.54 13.77 39.15
C SER A 22 -3.47 12.84 38.38
N ALA A 23 -3.96 13.30 37.23
CA ALA A 23 -4.61 12.45 36.27
C ALA A 23 -3.56 11.46 35.71
N VAL A 24 -3.60 10.23 36.19
CA VAL A 24 -2.89 9.12 35.55
C VAL A 24 -3.61 8.87 34.23
N VAL A 25 -3.04 9.42 33.14
CA VAL A 25 -3.44 9.04 31.78
C VAL A 25 -2.94 7.61 31.59
N ALA A 26 -3.81 6.63 31.85
CA ALA A 26 -3.54 5.27 31.42
C ALA A 26 -3.40 5.28 29.90
N PRO A 27 -2.36 4.63 29.31
CA PRO A 27 -2.30 4.46 27.89
C PRO A 27 -3.59 3.74 27.48
N MET A 28 -4.37 4.37 26.61
CA MET A 28 -5.45 3.65 25.93
C MET A 28 -4.75 2.52 25.15
N ALA A 29 -4.90 1.30 25.61
CA ALA A 29 -4.63 0.14 24.80
C ALA A 29 -5.52 0.31 23.58
N VAL A 30 -4.90 0.64 22.43
CA VAL A 30 -5.58 0.53 21.14
C VAL A 30 -5.99 -0.93 21.07
N ALA A 31 -7.29 -1.19 21.18
CA ALA A 31 -7.81 -2.54 21.03
C ALA A 31 -7.26 -3.02 19.68
N GLN A 32 -6.39 -4.00 19.71
CA GLN A 32 -6.07 -4.76 18.51
C GLN A 32 -7.44 -5.24 18.02
N HIS A 33 -7.89 -4.65 16.91
CA HIS A 33 -9.09 -5.13 16.26
C HIS A 33 -8.76 -6.55 15.86
N GLY A 34 -9.18 -7.50 16.69
CA GLY A 34 -8.99 -8.92 16.44
C GLY A 34 -9.57 -9.20 15.07
N MET A 35 -8.69 -9.53 14.14
CA MET A 35 -9.05 -9.96 12.81
C MET A 35 -10.11 -11.06 12.92
N PRO A 36 -11.15 -11.10 12.07
CA PRO A 36 -12.23 -12.07 12.15
C PRO A 36 -11.80 -13.53 12.20
N GLY A 37 -10.55 -13.87 11.98
CA GLY A 37 -10.01 -15.24 12.03
C GLY A 37 -8.97 -15.51 13.09
N GLY A 38 -8.58 -14.52 13.93
CA GLY A 38 -7.50 -14.68 14.92
C GLY A 38 -6.09 -14.84 14.32
N ILE A 39 -5.94 -14.81 12.99
CA ILE A 39 -4.67 -14.87 12.28
C ILE A 39 -4.25 -13.43 11.95
N PRO A 40 -3.05 -12.99 12.37
CA PRO A 40 -2.57 -11.64 12.07
C PRO A 40 -2.47 -11.38 10.57
N MET A 41 -2.88 -10.18 10.16
CA MET A 41 -2.65 -9.71 8.80
C MET A 41 -1.14 -9.63 8.52
N SER A 42 -0.74 -10.15 7.37
CA SER A 42 0.64 -10.09 6.88
C SER A 42 0.74 -9.71 5.39
N PHE A 43 -0.39 -9.36 4.77
CA PHE A 43 -0.50 -8.88 3.41
C PHE A 43 -1.64 -7.87 3.28
N PHE A 44 -1.42 -6.82 2.49
CA PHE A 44 -2.48 -5.91 2.04
C PHE A 44 -2.10 -5.15 0.75
N VAL A 45 -3.09 -4.57 0.09
CA VAL A 45 -2.93 -3.52 -0.93
C VAL A 45 -3.05 -2.17 -0.25
N THR A 46 -2.18 -1.22 -0.50
CA THR A 46 -2.28 0.11 0.13
C THR A 46 -3.63 0.76 -0.18
N SER A 47 -4.37 1.22 0.84
CA SER A 47 -5.65 1.92 0.61
C SER A 47 -5.46 3.28 -0.03
N GLU A 48 -4.31 3.92 0.22
CA GLU A 48 -3.95 5.23 -0.29
C GLU A 48 -2.57 5.18 -0.96
N PRO A 49 -2.37 5.86 -2.10
CA PRO A 49 -1.04 6.02 -2.70
C PRO A 49 -0.22 7.04 -1.92
N ILE A 50 1.09 7.09 -2.19
CA ILE A 50 1.95 8.19 -1.72
C ILE A 50 1.54 9.52 -2.36
N GLY A 51 1.05 9.48 -3.60
CA GLY A 51 0.47 10.65 -4.27
C GLY A 51 1.46 11.45 -5.14
N ASP A 52 2.63 10.88 -5.43
CA ASP A 52 3.65 11.48 -6.30
C ASP A 52 4.06 10.55 -7.46
N GLY A 53 3.06 9.86 -8.03
CA GLY A 53 3.26 8.95 -9.15
C GLY A 53 4.21 7.80 -8.82
N GLY A 54 5.21 7.59 -9.66
CA GLY A 54 6.28 6.62 -9.47
C GLY A 54 7.40 7.09 -8.53
N ASN A 55 7.39 8.35 -8.08
CA ASN A 55 8.31 8.83 -7.06
C ASN A 55 7.80 8.46 -5.67
N LEU A 56 8.29 7.36 -5.14
CA LEU A 56 7.93 6.85 -3.82
C LEU A 56 8.98 7.20 -2.75
N GLY A 57 10.03 7.95 -3.10
CA GLY A 57 11.21 8.11 -2.25
C GLY A 57 12.10 6.86 -2.23
N GLY A 58 12.12 6.11 -3.33
CA GLY A 58 12.79 4.82 -3.44
C GLY A 58 12.08 3.71 -2.67
N LEU A 59 12.75 2.56 -2.51
CA LEU A 59 12.20 1.44 -1.72
C LEU A 59 11.96 1.83 -0.25
N ALA A 60 12.86 2.64 0.32
CA ALA A 60 12.74 3.05 1.73
C ALA A 60 11.47 3.88 1.99
N GLY A 61 11.11 4.77 1.07
CA GLY A 61 9.87 5.56 1.18
C GLY A 61 8.63 4.68 1.03
N ALA A 62 8.65 3.72 0.10
CA ALA A 62 7.57 2.77 -0.07
C ALA A 62 7.39 1.85 1.16
N ASP A 63 8.50 1.36 1.75
CA ASP A 63 8.47 0.55 2.97
C ASP A 63 7.93 1.34 4.17
N ALA A 64 8.36 2.58 4.32
CA ALA A 64 7.84 3.46 5.37
C ALA A 64 6.32 3.70 5.20
N HIS A 65 5.82 3.80 3.96
CA HIS A 65 4.39 3.92 3.70
C HIS A 65 3.63 2.65 4.10
N CYS A 66 4.14 1.46 3.73
CA CYS A 66 3.58 0.18 4.19
C CYS A 66 3.53 0.09 5.71
N GLN A 67 4.63 0.42 6.39
CA GLN A 67 4.74 0.40 7.84
C GLN A 67 3.74 1.35 8.50
N ASN A 68 3.59 2.55 7.96
CA ASN A 68 2.65 3.55 8.49
C ASN A 68 1.20 3.09 8.35
N LEU A 69 0.79 2.57 7.18
CA LEU A 69 -0.57 2.08 6.98
C LEU A 69 -0.87 0.89 7.89
N ALA A 70 0.06 -0.06 8.03
CA ALA A 70 -0.07 -1.18 8.96
C ALA A 70 -0.19 -0.72 10.41
N THR A 71 0.60 0.28 10.82
CA THR A 71 0.57 0.84 12.19
C THR A 71 -0.79 1.46 12.52
N VAL A 72 -1.38 2.19 11.57
CA VAL A 72 -2.69 2.84 11.76
C VAL A 72 -3.80 1.82 12.08
N VAL A 73 -3.71 0.61 11.54
CA VAL A 73 -4.69 -0.46 11.80
C VAL A 73 -4.27 -1.46 12.88
N GLY A 74 -3.20 -1.16 13.63
CA GLY A 74 -2.74 -1.99 14.75
C GLY A 74 -1.90 -3.21 14.35
N ALA A 75 -1.38 -3.25 13.10
CA ALA A 75 -0.49 -4.30 12.60
C ALA A 75 0.97 -3.83 12.50
N GLY A 76 1.33 -2.77 13.22
CA GLY A 76 2.66 -2.13 13.15
C GLY A 76 3.79 -2.89 13.84
N ASP A 77 3.51 -3.94 14.61
CA ASP A 77 4.52 -4.74 15.32
C ASP A 77 5.38 -5.59 14.38
N SER A 78 4.89 -5.84 13.16
CA SER A 78 5.66 -6.51 12.11
C SER A 78 6.46 -5.50 11.29
N THR A 79 7.58 -5.95 10.70
CA THR A 79 8.31 -5.18 9.69
C THR A 79 7.61 -5.33 8.35
N TRP A 80 7.18 -4.23 7.75
CA TRP A 80 6.46 -4.21 6.49
C TRP A 80 7.33 -3.72 5.35
N GLN A 81 7.27 -4.41 4.23
CA GLN A 81 7.97 -4.05 3.01
C GLN A 81 7.04 -4.01 1.79
N ALA A 82 7.29 -3.06 0.92
CA ALA A 82 6.61 -2.95 -0.36
C ALA A 82 7.10 -4.02 -1.34
N TYR A 83 6.19 -4.66 -2.05
CA TYR A 83 6.50 -5.59 -3.12
C TYR A 83 6.87 -4.82 -4.39
N LEU A 84 8.10 -4.35 -4.44
CA LEU A 84 8.63 -3.52 -5.51
C LEU A 84 10.03 -4.00 -5.90
N SER A 85 10.27 -4.19 -7.21
CA SER A 85 11.62 -4.43 -7.73
C SER A 85 12.33 -3.12 -8.05
N THR A 86 13.66 -3.13 -8.03
CA THR A 86 14.49 -2.09 -8.64
C THR A 86 15.39 -2.71 -9.70
N GLN A 87 15.63 -1.96 -10.77
CA GLN A 87 16.50 -2.41 -11.85
C GLN A 87 17.96 -2.06 -11.58
N ALA A 88 18.87 -2.85 -12.14
CA ALA A 88 20.29 -2.59 -12.04
C ALA A 88 20.65 -1.20 -12.58
N ARG A 89 21.56 -0.53 -11.90
CA ARG A 89 22.17 0.75 -12.32
C ARG A 89 23.69 0.64 -12.14
N PRO A 90 24.49 1.51 -12.75
CA PRO A 90 25.93 1.49 -12.53
C PRO A 90 26.29 1.47 -11.04
N GLY A 91 27.00 0.44 -10.61
CA GLY A 91 27.42 0.25 -9.23
C GLY A 91 26.32 -0.20 -8.25
N LYS A 92 25.09 -0.44 -8.72
CA LYS A 92 23.99 -0.93 -7.89
C LYS A 92 23.32 -2.13 -8.56
N PRO A 93 23.32 -3.31 -7.95
CA PRO A 93 22.60 -4.47 -8.48
C PRO A 93 21.09 -4.24 -8.46
N ALA A 94 20.36 -5.02 -9.27
CA ALA A 94 18.92 -5.09 -9.18
C ALA A 94 18.49 -5.68 -7.83
N ILE A 95 17.32 -5.26 -7.35
CA ILE A 95 16.65 -5.84 -6.18
C ILE A 95 15.32 -6.43 -6.67
N ASN A 96 15.09 -7.70 -6.39
CA ASN A 96 13.86 -8.36 -6.76
C ASN A 96 12.79 -8.16 -5.67
N ALA A 97 11.57 -7.89 -6.04
CA ALA A 97 10.47 -7.75 -5.09
C ALA A 97 10.29 -9.02 -4.24
N ARG A 98 10.42 -10.19 -4.86
CA ARG A 98 10.29 -11.50 -4.18
C ARG A 98 11.30 -11.70 -3.07
N ASP A 99 12.52 -11.17 -3.21
CA ASP A 99 13.61 -11.38 -2.25
C ASP A 99 13.48 -10.47 -1.01
N ARG A 100 12.48 -9.58 -1.00
CA ARG A 100 12.28 -8.58 0.05
C ARG A 100 11.24 -8.96 1.07
N ILE A 101 10.28 -9.79 0.70
CA ILE A 101 9.05 -10.00 1.47
C ILE A 101 9.09 -11.20 2.44
N GLY A 102 10.21 -11.91 2.54
CA GLY A 102 10.34 -13.12 3.38
C GLY A 102 9.74 -14.36 2.74
N GLU A 103 9.42 -15.36 3.56
CA GLU A 103 9.08 -16.71 3.10
C GLU A 103 7.58 -17.05 3.14
N GLY A 104 6.77 -16.25 3.87
CA GLY A 104 5.36 -16.54 4.14
C GLY A 104 5.13 -17.44 5.37
N PRO A 105 3.92 -17.95 5.61
CA PRO A 105 2.69 -17.66 4.87
C PRO A 105 2.18 -16.23 5.06
N TRP A 106 1.42 -15.73 4.09
CA TRP A 106 0.81 -14.40 4.18
C TRP A 106 -0.70 -14.48 4.18
N HIS A 107 -1.32 -13.65 5.03
CA HIS A 107 -2.76 -13.57 5.21
C HIS A 107 -3.23 -12.13 5.05
N ASN A 108 -4.40 -11.97 4.46
CA ASN A 108 -5.02 -10.65 4.31
C ASN A 108 -5.70 -10.17 5.61
N TYR A 109 -6.40 -9.04 5.54
CA TYR A 109 -7.13 -8.45 6.66
C TYR A 109 -8.13 -9.40 7.32
N ASP A 110 -8.81 -10.26 6.56
CA ASP A 110 -9.79 -11.24 7.06
C ASP A 110 -9.15 -12.54 7.58
N GLY A 111 -7.82 -12.63 7.61
CA GLY A 111 -7.09 -13.84 7.99
C GLY A 111 -7.11 -14.92 6.90
N VAL A 112 -7.52 -14.59 5.68
CA VAL A 112 -7.50 -15.51 4.54
C VAL A 112 -6.09 -15.61 3.99
N MET A 113 -5.57 -16.83 3.86
CA MET A 113 -4.23 -17.07 3.34
C MET A 113 -4.15 -16.71 1.84
N ILE A 114 -3.22 -15.82 1.50
CA ILE A 114 -2.90 -15.42 0.13
C ILE A 114 -1.95 -16.44 -0.52
N ALA A 115 -0.90 -16.81 0.18
CA ALA A 115 0.04 -17.82 -0.25
C ALA A 115 0.73 -18.45 0.96
N SER A 116 1.05 -19.75 0.88
CA SER A 116 1.70 -20.50 1.95
C SER A 116 3.23 -20.35 1.96
N SER A 117 3.80 -19.87 0.87
CA SER A 117 5.24 -19.70 0.70
C SER A 117 5.57 -18.77 -0.47
N LEU A 118 6.82 -18.34 -0.55
CA LEU A 118 7.33 -17.56 -1.68
C LEU A 118 7.16 -18.30 -3.02
N ALA A 119 7.46 -19.61 -3.05
CA ALA A 119 7.26 -20.45 -4.23
C ALA A 119 5.78 -20.55 -4.65
N HIS A 120 4.87 -20.65 -3.68
CA HIS A 120 3.41 -20.65 -3.95
C HIS A 120 2.94 -19.28 -4.47
N LEU A 121 3.42 -18.19 -3.89
CA LEU A 121 3.04 -16.84 -4.32
C LEU A 121 3.36 -16.61 -5.81
N HIS A 122 4.50 -17.12 -6.28
CA HIS A 122 5.00 -16.88 -7.65
C HIS A 122 4.75 -18.05 -8.61
N GLY A 123 4.30 -19.22 -8.12
CA GLY A 123 4.07 -20.39 -8.97
C GLY A 123 5.37 -21.01 -9.49
N ASP A 124 6.40 -21.15 -8.64
CA ASP A 124 7.76 -21.57 -9.03
C ASP A 124 7.86 -22.99 -9.57
N THR A 125 6.84 -23.81 -9.36
CA THR A 125 6.72 -25.15 -9.98
C THR A 125 5.47 -25.22 -10.86
N LEU A 126 5.45 -26.15 -11.81
CA LEU A 126 4.28 -26.36 -12.68
C LEU A 126 3.01 -26.63 -11.86
N GLU A 127 3.12 -27.36 -10.76
CA GLU A 127 2.00 -27.64 -9.87
C GLU A 127 1.51 -26.37 -9.16
N LEU A 128 2.41 -25.60 -8.56
CA LEU A 128 2.09 -24.34 -7.90
C LEU A 128 1.56 -23.29 -8.90
N ALA A 129 2.10 -23.25 -10.11
CA ALA A 129 1.60 -22.37 -11.17
C ALA A 129 0.17 -22.72 -11.60
N ARG A 130 -0.17 -24.00 -11.64
CA ARG A 130 -1.54 -24.48 -11.95
C ARG A 130 -2.52 -24.23 -10.80
N MET A 131 -2.07 -24.39 -9.58
CA MET A 131 -2.87 -24.12 -8.38
C MET A 131 -3.14 -22.61 -8.25
N GLY A 132 -2.12 -21.78 -8.53
CA GLY A 132 -2.15 -20.34 -8.34
C GLY A 132 -2.14 -19.96 -6.86
N ASN A 133 -1.75 -18.72 -6.58
CA ASN A 133 -1.95 -18.12 -5.27
C ASN A 133 -3.42 -17.67 -5.11
N ASN A 134 -3.82 -17.36 -3.89
CA ASN A 134 -5.20 -17.00 -3.58
C ASN A 134 -5.46 -15.49 -3.67
N LEU A 135 -4.71 -14.76 -4.50
CA LEU A 135 -4.92 -13.35 -4.72
C LEU A 135 -5.93 -13.12 -5.85
N HIS A 136 -7.07 -12.59 -5.51
CA HIS A 136 -8.16 -12.26 -6.42
C HIS A 136 -9.04 -11.15 -5.82
N LYS A 137 -10.11 -10.77 -6.48
CA LYS A 137 -10.99 -9.65 -6.12
C LYS A 137 -11.40 -9.58 -4.65
N GLN A 138 -11.80 -10.70 -4.04
CA GLN A 138 -12.27 -10.74 -2.65
C GLN A 138 -11.15 -10.90 -1.62
N THR A 139 -9.93 -11.20 -2.06
CA THR A 139 -8.81 -11.44 -1.15
C THR A 139 -7.71 -10.39 -1.25
N GLY A 140 -7.62 -9.66 -2.37
CA GLY A 140 -6.75 -8.51 -2.55
C GLY A 140 -7.25 -7.28 -1.77
N LEU A 141 -7.31 -7.41 -0.44
CA LEU A 141 -7.87 -6.39 0.44
C LEU A 141 -6.84 -5.34 0.84
N THR A 142 -7.33 -4.15 1.14
CA THR A 142 -6.50 -3.09 1.76
C THR A 142 -6.22 -3.41 3.23
N GLU A 143 -5.32 -2.65 3.87
CA GLU A 143 -5.06 -2.74 5.30
C GLU A 143 -6.31 -2.48 6.17
N LYS A 144 -7.35 -1.87 5.58
CA LYS A 144 -8.64 -1.59 6.23
C LYS A 144 -9.71 -2.65 5.94
N GLY A 145 -9.34 -3.73 5.23
CA GLY A 145 -10.29 -4.77 4.81
C GLY A 145 -11.21 -4.38 3.66
N ALA A 146 -10.94 -3.27 2.98
CA ALA A 146 -11.73 -2.86 1.84
C ALA A 146 -11.26 -3.56 0.55
N ILE A 147 -12.20 -3.91 -0.31
CA ILE A 147 -11.92 -4.39 -1.66
C ILE A 147 -11.37 -3.23 -2.51
N VAL A 148 -10.31 -3.50 -3.28
CA VAL A 148 -9.81 -2.52 -4.26
C VAL A 148 -10.80 -2.41 -5.42
N PRO A 149 -11.32 -1.20 -5.70
CA PRO A 149 -12.28 -1.01 -6.77
C PRO A 149 -11.70 -1.40 -8.14
N GLY A 150 -12.41 -2.25 -8.86
CA GLY A 150 -12.05 -2.72 -10.19
C GLY A 150 -13.00 -2.25 -11.28
N LEU A 151 -12.78 -2.75 -12.49
CA LEU A 151 -13.47 -2.32 -13.70
C LEU A 151 -15.00 -2.44 -13.62
N TYR A 152 -15.51 -3.42 -12.88
CA TYR A 152 -16.93 -3.78 -12.87
C TYR A 152 -17.67 -3.40 -11.59
N ASP A 153 -16.99 -2.84 -10.58
CA ASP A 153 -17.59 -2.55 -9.27
C ASP A 153 -18.61 -1.40 -9.30
N TYR A 154 -18.52 -0.55 -10.30
CA TYR A 154 -19.38 0.63 -10.45
C TYR A 154 -20.40 0.49 -11.56
N LEU A 155 -20.40 -0.65 -12.22
CA LEU A 155 -21.44 -0.95 -13.18
C LEU A 155 -22.66 -1.50 -12.41
N ASP A 156 -23.62 -0.65 -12.08
CA ASP A 156 -24.97 -1.15 -11.94
C ASP A 156 -25.27 -1.89 -13.25
N PRO A 157 -25.64 -3.17 -13.22
CA PRO A 157 -26.00 -3.90 -14.43
C PRO A 157 -27.08 -3.20 -15.27
N ARG A 158 -27.77 -2.21 -14.69
CA ARG A 158 -28.78 -1.39 -15.32
C ARG A 158 -28.24 -0.08 -15.93
N ASP A 159 -27.10 0.43 -15.41
CA ASP A 159 -26.47 1.67 -15.86
C ASP A 159 -25.13 1.36 -16.54
N ARG A 160 -25.20 0.91 -17.78
CA ARG A 160 -24.00 0.73 -18.63
C ARG A 160 -23.55 2.06 -19.25
N ASP A 161 -23.54 3.12 -18.48
CA ASP A 161 -23.04 4.41 -18.96
C ASP A 161 -21.52 4.47 -18.82
N TRP A 162 -20.83 4.14 -19.89
CA TRP A 162 -19.38 4.21 -19.99
C TRP A 162 -18.82 5.62 -19.75
N GLU A 163 -19.60 6.67 -19.97
CA GLU A 163 -19.15 8.03 -19.68
C GLU A 163 -19.10 8.29 -18.18
N TYR A 164 -20.01 7.74 -17.41
CA TYR A 164 -19.96 7.80 -15.95
C TYR A 164 -18.71 7.10 -15.39
N VAL A 165 -18.36 5.92 -15.90
CA VAL A 165 -17.16 5.17 -15.51
C VAL A 165 -15.89 5.95 -15.82
N LYS A 166 -15.83 6.69 -16.92
CA LYS A 166 -14.66 7.50 -17.30
C LYS A 166 -14.53 8.79 -16.51
N THR A 167 -15.63 9.34 -16.01
CA THR A 167 -15.66 10.67 -15.39
C THR A 167 -15.58 10.65 -13.88
N THR A 168 -15.81 9.51 -13.23
CA THR A 168 -15.68 9.35 -11.78
C THR A 168 -14.24 9.01 -11.40
N PRO A 169 -13.51 9.89 -10.69
CA PRO A 169 -12.09 9.68 -10.35
C PRO A 169 -11.83 8.50 -9.41
N TYR A 170 -12.87 7.76 -9.02
CA TYR A 170 -12.80 6.65 -8.07
C TYR A 170 -13.24 5.30 -8.62
N SER A 171 -13.56 5.23 -9.92
CA SER A 171 -14.28 4.07 -10.44
C SER A 171 -13.42 2.83 -10.65
N ASN A 172 -12.16 2.96 -10.97
CA ASN A 172 -11.29 1.81 -11.20
C ASN A 172 -9.87 2.10 -10.71
N ARG A 173 -9.38 1.31 -9.75
CA ARG A 173 -8.07 1.47 -9.11
C ARG A 173 -7.30 0.16 -9.06
N HIS A 174 -7.69 -0.82 -9.88
CA HIS A 174 -7.18 -2.17 -9.77
C HIS A 174 -5.73 -2.35 -10.27
N GLU A 175 -5.09 -1.31 -10.77
CA GLU A 175 -3.69 -1.39 -11.13
C GLU A 175 -2.79 -1.05 -9.94
N VAL A 176 -2.03 -2.02 -9.49
CA VAL A 176 -1.00 -1.84 -8.47
C VAL A 176 0.38 -1.87 -9.10
N ILE A 177 1.23 -0.96 -8.68
CA ILE A 177 2.60 -0.83 -9.18
C ILE A 177 3.49 -1.88 -8.52
N THR A 178 4.38 -2.50 -9.31
CA THR A 178 5.30 -3.55 -8.84
C THR A 178 6.72 -3.46 -9.40
N GLY A 179 6.86 -2.99 -10.64
CA GLY A 179 8.14 -2.99 -11.34
C GLY A 179 8.75 -4.38 -11.53
N SER A 180 7.93 -5.43 -11.48
CA SER A 180 8.38 -6.82 -11.41
C SER A 180 7.91 -7.65 -12.58
N GLN A 181 8.69 -8.66 -12.94
CA GLN A 181 8.26 -9.76 -13.79
C GLN A 181 7.28 -10.68 -13.04
N THR A 182 6.65 -11.61 -13.75
CA THR A 182 5.65 -12.54 -13.17
C THR A 182 6.22 -13.42 -12.06
N ASP A 183 7.51 -13.72 -12.11
CA ASP A 183 8.21 -14.49 -11.09
C ASP A 183 8.73 -13.63 -9.92
N GLY A 184 8.40 -12.33 -9.91
CA GLY A 184 8.79 -11.38 -8.86
C GLY A 184 10.22 -10.84 -8.97
N ARG A 185 10.92 -11.13 -10.08
CA ARG A 185 12.26 -10.58 -10.33
C ARG A 185 12.20 -9.24 -11.05
N ALA A 186 13.28 -8.48 -10.92
CA ALA A 186 13.45 -7.24 -11.64
C ALA A 186 13.57 -7.48 -13.16
N TYR A 187 13.11 -6.52 -13.95
CA TYR A 187 13.38 -6.49 -15.38
C TYR A 187 14.85 -6.18 -15.67
N PRO A 188 15.37 -6.59 -16.84
CA PRO A 188 16.65 -6.11 -17.34
C PRO A 188 16.67 -4.56 -17.43
N PRO A 189 17.86 -3.92 -17.35
CA PRO A 189 17.96 -2.46 -17.23
C PRO A 189 17.85 -1.68 -18.55
N ASP A 190 17.55 -2.34 -19.66
CA ASP A 190 17.42 -1.76 -20.99
C ASP A 190 16.16 -0.90 -21.17
N ILE A 191 15.09 -1.20 -20.43
CA ILE A 191 13.87 -0.41 -20.36
C ILE A 191 13.56 -0.16 -18.88
N ASP A 192 13.25 1.09 -18.53
CA ASP A 192 12.88 1.44 -17.16
C ASP A 192 11.40 1.12 -16.89
N TYR A 193 11.17 0.14 -16.02
CA TYR A 193 9.86 -0.30 -15.53
C TYR A 193 9.56 0.13 -14.10
N THR A 194 10.40 1.01 -13.54
CA THR A 194 10.39 1.35 -12.12
C THR A 194 10.42 2.85 -11.85
N CYS A 195 10.26 3.68 -12.90
CA CYS A 195 10.35 5.13 -12.78
C CYS A 195 11.63 5.56 -12.02
N ASP A 196 12.78 5.19 -12.58
CA ASP A 196 14.12 5.40 -12.01
C ASP A 196 14.24 4.85 -10.58
N ASN A 197 13.86 3.58 -10.44
CA ASN A 197 13.88 2.90 -9.14
C ASN A 197 13.11 3.64 -8.05
N TRP A 198 11.90 4.10 -8.42
CA TRP A 198 10.94 4.76 -7.52
C TRP A 198 11.36 6.15 -7.04
N THR A 199 12.12 6.85 -7.88
CA THR A 199 12.58 8.22 -7.57
C THR A 199 12.14 9.26 -8.60
N SER A 200 11.35 8.87 -9.61
CA SER A 200 10.89 9.76 -10.67
C SER A 200 9.37 9.76 -10.81
N ASN A 201 8.81 10.95 -10.97
CA ASN A 201 7.44 11.20 -11.38
C ASN A 201 7.38 11.86 -12.77
N ALA A 202 8.46 11.79 -13.55
CA ALA A 202 8.54 12.41 -14.86
C ALA A 202 7.83 11.58 -15.93
N ASP A 203 6.96 12.21 -16.70
CA ASP A 203 6.36 11.59 -17.87
C ASP A 203 7.34 11.61 -19.05
N PRO A 204 7.22 10.66 -19.99
CA PRO A 204 7.89 10.75 -21.26
C PRO A 204 7.48 12.04 -21.99
N GLY A 205 8.40 12.64 -22.75
CA GLY A 205 8.15 13.88 -23.48
C GLY A 205 6.99 13.79 -24.47
N PRO A 206 6.51 14.93 -24.98
CA PRO A 206 5.35 15.03 -25.87
C PRO A 206 5.51 14.31 -27.21
N GLU A 207 6.74 13.96 -27.58
CA GLU A 207 7.07 13.17 -28.78
C GLU A 207 6.58 11.72 -28.69
N PHE A 208 6.16 11.27 -27.52
CA PHE A 208 5.61 9.93 -27.34
C PHE A 208 4.09 9.95 -27.50
N ASP A 209 3.60 9.22 -28.49
CA ASP A 209 2.18 8.98 -28.67
C ASP A 209 1.63 8.14 -27.52
N LEU A 210 0.81 8.78 -26.69
CA LEU A 210 0.15 8.13 -25.54
C LEU A 210 -1.13 7.38 -25.95
N SER A 211 -1.53 7.42 -27.24
CA SER A 211 -2.72 6.73 -27.76
C SER A 211 -2.49 5.23 -28.04
N GLY A 212 -1.22 4.78 -28.09
CA GLY A 212 -0.85 3.39 -28.34
C GLY A 212 -1.30 2.46 -27.23
N LEU A 213 -1.84 1.32 -27.59
CA LEU A 213 -2.15 0.18 -26.72
C LEU A 213 -0.86 -0.31 -26.04
N SER A 214 -0.96 -0.68 -24.79
CA SER A 214 0.08 -1.20 -23.91
C SER A 214 1.22 -0.21 -23.61
N GLY A 215 1.33 0.09 -22.32
CA GLY A 215 2.36 0.95 -21.79
C GLY A 215 3.76 0.58 -22.29
N GLY A 216 4.38 1.52 -22.92
CA GLY A 216 5.74 1.81 -22.71
C GLY A 216 6.83 0.93 -23.28
N ALA A 217 6.66 0.20 -24.36
CA ALA A 217 7.84 -0.33 -25.03
C ALA A 217 8.85 0.81 -25.32
N GLY A 218 9.98 0.80 -24.62
CA GLY A 218 11.07 1.78 -24.81
C GLY A 218 10.97 3.07 -24.01
N ARG A 219 10.07 3.20 -23.02
CA ARG A 219 9.89 4.42 -22.22
C ARG A 219 9.96 4.13 -20.72
N PRO A 220 10.36 5.12 -19.90
CA PRO A 220 10.12 5.06 -18.46
C PRO A 220 8.63 4.91 -18.16
N ASN A 221 8.28 3.89 -17.40
CA ASN A 221 6.93 3.59 -16.97
C ASN A 221 6.99 2.76 -15.68
N VAL A 222 5.83 2.39 -15.17
CA VAL A 222 5.74 1.44 -14.06
C VAL A 222 5.09 0.16 -14.55
N GLN A 223 5.73 -0.98 -14.35
CA GLN A 223 5.06 -2.26 -14.52
C GLN A 223 4.03 -2.45 -13.41
N ILE A 224 2.81 -2.85 -13.79
CA ILE A 224 1.69 -3.04 -12.88
C ILE A 224 1.18 -4.49 -12.89
N GLY A 225 0.39 -4.83 -11.87
CA GLY A 225 -0.41 -6.03 -11.79
C GLY A 225 -1.83 -5.75 -11.33
N PHE A 226 -2.70 -6.76 -11.38
CA PHE A 226 -4.10 -6.68 -11.03
C PHE A 226 -4.42 -7.51 -9.78
N PRO A 227 -4.68 -6.89 -8.60
CA PRO A 227 -5.05 -7.63 -7.39
C PRO A 227 -6.35 -8.44 -7.56
N ASP A 228 -7.24 -8.00 -8.44
CA ASP A 228 -8.50 -8.68 -8.78
C ASP A 228 -8.36 -9.70 -9.92
N ARG A 229 -7.23 -9.73 -10.61
CA ARG A 229 -6.97 -10.52 -11.83
C ARG A 229 -7.94 -10.23 -12.98
N GLU A 230 -8.65 -9.15 -12.93
CA GLU A 230 -9.60 -8.71 -13.96
C GLU A 230 -8.89 -7.83 -15.00
N GLY A 231 -7.93 -8.39 -15.71
CA GLY A 231 -7.20 -7.71 -16.80
C GLY A 231 -7.49 -8.32 -18.15
N GLY A 232 -7.68 -7.48 -19.16
CA GLY A 232 -7.85 -7.95 -20.54
C GLY A 232 -6.57 -8.61 -21.05
N GLY A 233 -6.60 -9.90 -21.34
CA GLY A 233 -5.50 -10.62 -21.98
C GLY A 233 -4.39 -11.12 -21.04
N ASN A 234 -4.08 -10.43 -19.96
CA ASN A 234 -3.10 -10.84 -18.97
C ASN A 234 -3.52 -10.38 -17.57
N GLY A 235 -4.18 -11.24 -16.82
CA GLY A 235 -4.63 -11.01 -15.45
C GLY A 235 -3.55 -11.29 -14.39
N SER A 236 -2.27 -11.08 -14.67
CA SER A 236 -1.21 -11.28 -13.68
C SER A 236 -1.38 -10.33 -12.50
N TRP A 237 -1.28 -10.88 -11.30
CA TRP A 237 -1.38 -10.08 -10.08
C TRP A 237 -0.23 -9.08 -9.91
N ASN A 238 0.95 -9.36 -10.48
CA ASN A 238 2.17 -8.57 -10.28
C ASN A 238 2.85 -8.09 -11.58
N SER A 239 2.44 -8.59 -12.76
CA SER A 239 3.12 -8.23 -14.00
C SER A 239 2.18 -8.36 -15.19
N SER A 240 1.40 -7.33 -15.46
CA SER A 240 0.42 -7.31 -16.56
C SER A 240 0.89 -6.41 -17.70
N HIS A 241 1.00 -5.12 -17.48
CA HIS A 241 1.46 -4.15 -18.47
C HIS A 241 2.10 -2.94 -17.77
N GLY A 242 2.65 -2.01 -18.55
CA GLY A 242 3.19 -0.75 -18.05
C GLY A 242 2.17 0.37 -18.05
N THR A 243 2.39 1.37 -17.20
CA THR A 243 1.62 2.64 -17.17
C THR A 243 1.97 3.53 -18.36
N ARG A 244 1.25 4.64 -18.55
CA ARG A 244 1.51 5.62 -19.61
C ARG A 244 2.68 6.56 -19.32
N GLY A 245 3.19 6.56 -18.10
CA GLY A 245 4.29 7.39 -17.62
C GLY A 245 4.42 7.26 -16.11
N CYS A 246 5.26 8.08 -15.52
CA CYS A 246 5.60 8.04 -14.11
C CYS A 246 4.87 9.09 -13.26
N SER A 247 4.22 10.09 -13.87
CA SER A 247 3.52 11.12 -13.09
C SER A 247 2.24 10.59 -12.45
N GLN A 248 1.82 11.24 -11.37
CA GLN A 248 0.52 10.95 -10.75
C GLN A 248 -0.64 11.13 -11.74
N ALA A 249 -0.50 12.00 -12.73
CA ALA A 249 -1.51 12.22 -13.77
C ALA A 249 -1.51 11.13 -14.86
N ALA A 250 -0.39 10.40 -15.04
CA ALA A 250 -0.29 9.33 -16.02
C ALA A 250 -0.90 8.01 -15.54
N LEU A 251 -0.85 7.74 -14.22
CA LEU A 251 -1.32 6.48 -13.63
C LEU A 251 -2.82 6.22 -13.90
N PRO A 252 -3.75 7.18 -13.71
CA PRO A 252 -5.17 6.95 -13.98
C PRO A 252 -5.53 6.69 -15.44
N ARG A 253 -4.61 6.96 -16.37
CA ARG A 253 -4.83 6.69 -17.80
C ARG A 253 -4.88 5.21 -18.13
N THR A 254 -4.41 4.38 -17.21
CA THR A 254 -4.50 2.92 -17.28
C THR A 254 -5.22 2.32 -16.08
N HIS A 255 -5.94 3.14 -15.29
CA HIS A 255 -6.76 2.73 -14.15
C HIS A 255 -6.00 2.43 -12.84
N GLY A 256 -4.81 2.98 -12.66
CA GLY A 256 -4.05 2.97 -11.41
C GLY A 256 -4.08 4.32 -10.71
N ILE A 257 -3.72 4.34 -9.43
CA ILE A 257 -3.50 5.58 -8.67
C ILE A 257 -2.14 5.58 -7.95
N GLY A 258 -1.33 4.53 -8.14
CA GLY A 258 -0.04 4.37 -7.47
C GLY A 258 -0.12 3.55 -6.18
N GLN A 259 -1.10 2.68 -6.05
CA GLN A 259 -1.18 1.67 -4.97
C GLN A 259 -0.15 0.56 -5.22
N PHE A 260 0.28 -0.10 -4.15
CA PHE A 260 1.18 -1.24 -4.20
C PHE A 260 0.89 -2.25 -3.10
N TYR A 261 1.46 -3.44 -3.22
CA TYR A 261 1.33 -4.49 -2.22
C TYR A 261 2.32 -4.29 -1.08
N CYS A 262 1.87 -4.57 0.13
CA CYS A 262 2.68 -4.60 1.33
C CYS A 262 2.66 -6.00 1.95
N PHE A 263 3.82 -6.48 2.34
CA PHE A 263 3.99 -7.77 2.99
C PHE A 263 4.73 -7.59 4.31
N ALA A 264 4.27 -8.27 5.35
CA ALA A 264 5.05 -8.42 6.56
C ALA A 264 6.20 -9.40 6.30
N VAL A 265 7.41 -9.01 6.64
CA VAL A 265 8.59 -9.87 6.51
C VAL A 265 8.46 -11.00 7.52
N THR A 266 8.31 -12.22 7.01
CA THR A 266 8.18 -13.44 7.81
C THR A 266 9.46 -14.26 7.67
N GLY A 267 9.90 -14.90 8.76
CA GLY A 267 11.08 -15.76 8.72
C GLY A 267 12.32 -15.21 9.42
N GLU A 268 12.34 -13.97 9.91
CA GLU A 268 13.34 -13.54 10.86
C GLU A 268 12.90 -14.00 12.27
N THR A 269 13.29 -15.21 12.64
CA THR A 269 13.30 -15.62 14.05
C THR A 269 14.34 -14.75 14.76
N GLN A 270 13.88 -13.91 15.69
CA GLN A 270 14.75 -13.26 16.67
C GLN A 270 15.50 -14.29 17.52
#